data_beaeb280cc53849fd230294ddf67a00c
#
_entry.id   beaeb280cc53849fd230294ddf67a00c
#
_cell.length_a   1.000
_cell.length_b   1.000
_cell.length_c   1.000
_cell.angle_alpha   90.00
_cell.angle_beta   90.00
_cell.angle_gamma   90.00
#
_symmetry.space_group_name_H-M   'P 1'
#
loop_
_entity.id
_entity.type
_entity.pdbx_description
1 polymer ?
#
loop_
_entity_poly.entity_id
_entity_poly.type
_entity_poly.pdbx_seq_one_letter_code
_entity_poly.pdbx_strand_id
1 'polypeptide(L)'
;IQSDRYLTDKEKEHRAAVQEAERQLPMLDGDVAVEYNALKEQYPNTLIGFELGGYFLFYDKDAVTVKEVLRSNLLSQENALGRVKVTGFPADQWAAEAKKLWAEGNSIYLAGQGEDGTHHQTKYLREEDYLPIGSIIKLDGRDFRVDHVNFMFKSVSLQDMDLTNSGQPIFRSEGLPHIREL
;
A
#
# COMPACT_ATOMS: atom_id res chain seq x y z
N ILE A 1 3.63 37.36 8.80
CA ILE A 1 4.79 37.85 9.44
C ILE A 1 5.93 38.02 8.42
N GLN A 2 7.11 38.28 8.87
CA GLN A 2 8.25 38.62 8.02
C GLN A 2 8.81 37.52 7.13
N SER A 3 8.33 36.29 7.23
CA SER A 3 8.90 35.15 6.54
C SER A 3 8.99 35.30 5.03
N ASP A 4 8.02 35.97 4.40
CA ASP A 4 7.98 36.13 2.95
C ASP A 4 9.06 37.08 2.43
N ARG A 5 9.59 37.97 3.29
CA ARG A 5 10.65 38.91 2.92
C ARG A 5 11.98 38.22 2.65
N TYR A 6 12.18 37.04 3.26
CA TYR A 6 13.47 36.35 3.23
C TYR A 6 13.43 35.08 2.39
N LEU A 7 12.28 34.77 1.77
CA LEU A 7 12.17 33.59 0.89
C LEU A 7 12.84 33.87 -0.46
N THR A 8 13.62 32.91 -0.94
CA THR A 8 14.15 32.95 -2.29
C THR A 8 13.01 32.75 -3.30
N ASP A 9 13.26 33.10 -4.56
CA ASP A 9 12.29 32.84 -5.62
C ASP A 9 11.95 31.37 -5.73
N LYS A 10 12.95 30.50 -5.60
CA LYS A 10 12.76 29.06 -5.61
C LYS A 10 11.86 28.57 -4.47
N GLU A 11 12.02 29.13 -3.28
CA GLU A 11 11.19 28.79 -2.12
C GLU A 11 9.75 29.24 -2.30
N LYS A 12 9.54 30.44 -2.90
CA LYS A 12 8.22 30.96 -3.21
C LYS A 12 7.52 30.08 -4.27
N GLU A 13 8.24 29.65 -5.29
CA GLU A 13 7.73 28.75 -6.31
C GLU A 13 7.33 27.40 -5.70
N HIS A 14 8.14 26.88 -4.79
CA HIS A 14 7.84 25.62 -4.09
C HIS A 14 6.58 25.76 -3.24
N ARG A 15 6.44 26.87 -2.51
CA ARG A 15 5.24 27.14 -1.71
C ARG A 15 3.99 27.22 -2.58
N ALA A 16 4.08 27.91 -3.71
CA ALA A 16 2.97 28.03 -4.65
C ALA A 16 2.60 26.66 -5.24
N ALA A 17 3.60 25.84 -5.57
CA ALA A 17 3.37 24.49 -6.09
C ALA A 17 2.69 23.59 -5.06
N VAL A 18 3.06 23.69 -3.78
CA VAL A 18 2.42 22.95 -2.70
C VAL A 18 0.95 23.37 -2.54
N GLN A 19 0.68 24.67 -2.54
CA GLN A 19 -0.68 25.19 -2.45
C GLN A 19 -1.55 24.75 -3.63
N GLU A 20 -0.99 24.75 -4.82
CA GLU A 20 -1.69 24.30 -6.02
C GLU A 20 -1.98 22.80 -5.97
N ALA A 21 -0.99 22.00 -5.57
CA ALA A 21 -1.16 20.55 -5.39
C ALA A 21 -2.23 20.24 -4.33
N GLU A 22 -2.26 20.99 -3.23
CA GLU A 22 -3.26 20.82 -2.18
C GLU A 22 -4.67 21.06 -2.68
N ARG A 23 -4.86 22.11 -3.52
CA ARG A 23 -6.17 22.39 -4.11
C ARG A 23 -6.62 21.36 -5.12
N GLN A 24 -5.67 20.68 -5.79
CA GLN A 24 -5.94 19.71 -6.84
C GLN A 24 -5.97 18.27 -6.34
N LEU A 25 -5.65 18.02 -5.06
CA LEU A 25 -5.66 16.67 -4.52
C LEU A 25 -7.06 16.05 -4.62
N PRO A 26 -7.17 14.83 -5.19
CA PRO A 26 -8.44 14.12 -5.22
C PRO A 26 -8.95 13.87 -3.79
N MET A 27 -10.28 13.97 -3.62
CA MET A 27 -10.91 13.77 -2.33
C MET A 27 -11.24 12.29 -2.13
N LEU A 28 -10.85 11.75 -0.99
CA LEU A 28 -11.20 10.38 -0.60
C LEU A 28 -12.68 10.36 -0.21
N ASP A 29 -13.49 9.60 -0.95
CA ASP A 29 -14.90 9.45 -0.63
C ASP A 29 -15.17 8.33 0.37
N GLY A 30 -16.44 8.18 0.79
CA GLY A 30 -16.81 7.22 1.83
C GLY A 30 -16.60 5.76 1.43
N ASP A 31 -16.85 5.41 0.18
CA ASP A 31 -16.68 4.03 -0.30
C ASP A 31 -15.22 3.62 -0.31
N VAL A 32 -14.36 4.49 -0.80
CA VAL A 32 -12.90 4.26 -0.81
C VAL A 32 -12.36 4.24 0.62
N ALA A 33 -12.88 5.09 1.50
CA ALA A 33 -12.47 5.10 2.90
C ALA A 33 -12.78 3.78 3.60
N VAL A 34 -13.93 3.17 3.32
CA VAL A 34 -14.29 1.85 3.86
C VAL A 34 -13.29 0.80 3.40
N GLU A 35 -12.97 0.80 2.11
CA GLU A 35 -11.98 -0.13 1.54
C GLU A 35 -10.59 0.11 2.14
N TYR A 36 -10.18 1.37 2.28
CA TYR A 36 -8.91 1.73 2.90
C TYR A 36 -8.81 1.19 4.34
N ASN A 37 -9.85 1.42 5.14
CA ASN A 37 -9.86 0.96 6.52
C ASN A 37 -9.81 -0.57 6.61
N ALA A 38 -10.52 -1.27 5.73
CA ALA A 38 -10.48 -2.73 5.68
C ALA A 38 -9.09 -3.25 5.36
N LEU A 39 -8.40 -2.63 4.41
CA LEU A 39 -7.02 -3.00 4.05
C LEU A 39 -6.04 -2.69 5.19
N LYS A 40 -6.19 -1.57 5.89
CA LYS A 40 -5.35 -1.23 7.03
C LYS A 40 -5.57 -2.20 8.19
N GLU A 41 -6.77 -2.68 8.39
CA GLU A 41 -7.07 -3.69 9.38
C GLU A 41 -6.41 -5.04 9.04
N GLN A 42 -6.45 -5.42 7.78
CA GLN A 42 -5.84 -6.65 7.28
C GLN A 42 -4.31 -6.58 7.26
N TYR A 43 -3.76 -5.42 6.90
CA TYR A 43 -2.31 -5.19 6.76
C TYR A 43 -1.88 -3.96 7.57
N PRO A 44 -1.89 -4.06 8.92
CA PRO A 44 -1.67 -2.87 9.77
C PRO A 44 -0.27 -2.26 9.65
N ASN A 45 0.73 -3.05 9.26
CA ASN A 45 2.12 -2.60 9.15
C ASN A 45 2.52 -2.29 7.70
N THR A 46 1.56 -2.23 6.81
CA THR A 46 1.78 -2.03 5.38
C THR A 46 1.32 -0.63 4.96
N LEU A 47 2.10 0.01 4.12
CA LEU A 47 1.73 1.30 3.53
C LEU A 47 0.65 1.05 2.46
N ILE A 48 -0.54 1.60 2.69
CA ILE A 48 -1.66 1.43 1.77
C ILE A 48 -1.81 2.68 0.91
N GLY A 49 -1.59 2.54 -0.40
CA GLY A 49 -1.75 3.61 -1.35
C GLY A 49 -2.95 3.37 -2.26
N PHE A 50 -3.80 4.39 -2.42
CA PHE A 50 -4.96 4.32 -3.30
C PHE A 50 -4.77 5.21 -4.51
N GLU A 51 -5.07 4.68 -5.69
CA GLU A 51 -5.04 5.45 -6.92
C GLU A 51 -6.29 6.30 -7.05
N LEU A 52 -6.12 7.60 -6.96
CA LEU A 52 -7.17 8.59 -7.12
C LEU A 52 -6.64 9.73 -8.00
N GLY A 53 -7.36 10.04 -9.08
CA GLY A 53 -7.04 11.17 -9.94
C GLY A 53 -5.62 11.17 -10.52
N GLY A 54 -5.09 10.01 -10.86
CA GLY A 54 -3.76 9.88 -11.44
C GLY A 54 -2.61 9.87 -10.43
N TYR A 55 -2.91 9.77 -9.13
CA TYR A 55 -1.92 9.69 -8.06
C TYR A 55 -2.19 8.48 -7.19
N PHE A 56 -1.12 7.90 -6.62
CA PHE A 56 -1.25 7.01 -5.47
C PHE A 56 -1.12 7.85 -4.21
N LEU A 57 -2.15 7.82 -3.38
CA LEU A 57 -2.24 8.65 -2.17
C LEU A 57 -2.18 7.79 -0.91
N PHE A 58 -1.43 8.28 0.07
CA PHE A 58 -1.26 7.65 1.38
C PHE A 58 -1.77 8.60 2.45
N TYR A 59 -2.32 8.06 3.53
CA TYR A 59 -3.01 8.86 4.54
C TYR A 59 -2.42 8.63 5.93
N ASP A 60 -2.53 9.67 6.77
CA ASP A 60 -2.18 9.65 8.18
C ASP A 60 -0.75 9.16 8.44
N LYS A 61 -0.56 8.10 9.21
CA LYS A 61 0.76 7.58 9.54
C LYS A 61 1.54 7.11 8.31
N ASP A 62 0.84 6.50 7.37
CA ASP A 62 1.46 6.05 6.12
C ASP A 62 1.98 7.25 5.33
N ALA A 63 1.24 8.34 5.31
CA ALA A 63 1.67 9.58 4.64
C ALA A 63 2.97 10.12 5.24
N VAL A 64 3.10 10.11 6.55
CA VAL A 64 4.31 10.57 7.23
C VAL A 64 5.51 9.71 6.82
N THR A 65 5.35 8.38 6.82
CA THR A 65 6.41 7.46 6.42
C THR A 65 6.82 7.67 4.96
N VAL A 66 5.85 7.78 4.05
CA VAL A 66 6.11 8.01 2.63
C VAL A 66 6.85 9.32 2.41
N LYS A 67 6.42 10.38 3.09
CA LYS A 67 7.08 11.69 3.03
C LYS A 67 8.54 11.62 3.48
N GLU A 68 8.82 10.89 4.54
CA GLU A 68 10.20 10.75 5.05
C GLU A 68 11.12 10.04 4.07
N VAL A 69 10.62 9.02 3.37
CA VAL A 69 11.40 8.24 2.42
C VAL A 69 11.52 8.96 1.07
N LEU A 70 10.40 9.40 0.53
CA LEU A 70 10.35 9.97 -0.82
C LEU A 70 10.57 11.48 -0.84
N ARG A 71 10.55 12.13 0.32
CA ARG A 71 10.64 13.59 0.47
C ARG A 71 9.56 14.32 -0.30
N SER A 72 8.39 13.71 -0.37
CA SER A 72 7.21 14.29 -0.99
C SER A 72 6.57 15.34 -0.09
N ASN A 73 5.64 16.11 -0.65
CA ASN A 73 4.93 17.13 0.11
C ASN A 73 3.89 16.48 1.02
N LEU A 74 3.94 16.79 2.32
CA LEU A 74 2.97 16.34 3.28
C LEU A 74 1.91 17.43 3.46
N LEU A 75 0.70 17.13 3.01
CA LEU A 75 -0.41 18.07 3.01
C LEU A 75 -1.46 17.64 4.03
N SER A 76 -2.44 18.49 4.29
CA SER A 76 -3.59 18.16 5.12
C SER A 76 -4.84 18.15 4.27
N GLN A 77 -5.72 17.18 4.52
CA GLN A 77 -6.98 17.08 3.81
C GLN A 77 -8.08 16.69 4.79
N GLU A 78 -9.23 17.32 4.66
CA GLU A 78 -10.44 16.87 5.34
C GLU A 78 -11.24 16.03 4.34
N ASN A 79 -11.42 14.75 4.66
CA ASN A 79 -12.06 13.79 3.79
C ASN A 79 -12.87 12.79 4.62
N ALA A 80 -13.28 11.67 4.01
CA ALA A 80 -14.10 10.66 4.70
C ALA A 80 -13.41 10.02 5.90
N LEU A 81 -12.09 10.13 6.02
CA LEU A 81 -11.32 9.68 7.20
C LEU A 81 -11.23 10.74 8.29
N GLY A 82 -11.76 11.94 8.05
CA GLY A 82 -11.62 13.10 8.91
C GLY A 82 -10.50 14.01 8.40
N ARG A 83 -9.89 14.79 9.31
CA ARG A 83 -8.75 15.64 8.93
C ARG A 83 -7.46 14.88 9.11
N VAL A 84 -6.83 14.51 8.00
CA VAL A 84 -5.66 13.64 7.99
C VAL A 84 -4.54 14.25 7.16
N LYS A 85 -3.32 13.78 7.40
CA LYS A 85 -2.18 14.05 6.54
C LYS A 85 -2.31 13.21 5.27
N VAL A 86 -1.85 13.76 4.15
CA VAL A 86 -1.86 13.07 2.87
C VAL A 86 -0.61 13.40 2.09
N THR A 87 -0.05 12.41 1.41
CA THR A 87 1.02 12.56 0.45
C THR A 87 0.91 11.45 -0.59
N GLY A 88 1.70 11.53 -1.64
CA GLY A 88 1.69 10.51 -2.66
C GLY A 88 2.63 10.82 -3.81
N PHE A 89 2.45 10.11 -4.88
CA PHE A 89 3.24 10.26 -6.10
C PHE A 89 2.37 10.00 -7.33
N PRO A 90 2.79 10.51 -8.51
CA PRO A 90 2.05 10.21 -9.74
C PRO A 90 1.98 8.71 -10.01
N ALA A 91 0.82 8.26 -10.45
CA ALA A 91 0.56 6.84 -10.65
C ALA A 91 1.49 6.19 -11.69
N ASP A 92 1.91 6.96 -12.69
CA ASP A 92 2.83 6.47 -13.73
C ASP A 92 4.26 6.24 -13.22
N GLN A 93 4.59 6.74 -12.01
CA GLN A 93 5.89 6.57 -11.38
C GLN A 93 5.88 5.51 -10.28
N TRP A 94 4.83 4.76 -10.16
CA TRP A 94 4.61 3.84 -9.03
C TRP A 94 5.75 2.82 -8.85
N ALA A 95 6.27 2.27 -9.94
CA ALA A 95 7.30 1.21 -9.85
C ALA A 95 8.58 1.73 -9.20
N ALA A 96 9.05 2.90 -9.61
CA ALA A 96 10.25 3.51 -9.06
C ALA A 96 10.06 3.92 -7.61
N GLU A 97 8.93 4.54 -7.29
CA GLU A 97 8.65 5.02 -5.95
C GLU A 97 8.41 3.87 -4.97
N ALA A 98 7.69 2.83 -5.39
CA ALA A 98 7.48 1.63 -4.58
C ALA A 98 8.81 0.93 -4.26
N LYS A 99 9.74 0.88 -5.20
CA LYS A 99 11.08 0.31 -4.95
C LYS A 99 11.83 1.07 -3.88
N LYS A 100 11.75 2.38 -3.86
CA LYS A 100 12.41 3.20 -2.84
C LYS A 100 11.83 2.90 -1.45
N LEU A 101 10.51 2.82 -1.35
CA LEU A 101 9.84 2.48 -0.10
C LEU A 101 10.19 1.07 0.37
N TRP A 102 10.22 0.12 -0.54
CA TRP A 102 10.60 -1.26 -0.26
C TRP A 102 12.06 -1.35 0.22
N ALA A 103 12.97 -0.60 -0.42
CA ALA A 103 14.39 -0.59 -0.05
C ALA A 103 14.61 -0.10 1.38
N GLU A 104 13.76 0.79 1.86
CA GLU A 104 13.82 1.31 3.24
C GLU A 104 13.11 0.41 4.26
N GLY A 105 12.69 -0.78 3.85
CA GLY A 105 12.13 -1.77 4.77
C GLY A 105 10.62 -1.74 4.90
N ASN A 106 9.90 -1.05 4.02
CA ASN A 106 8.45 -0.94 4.10
C ASN A 106 7.75 -1.96 3.23
N SER A 107 6.66 -2.54 3.74
CA SER A 107 5.70 -3.26 2.94
C SER A 107 4.74 -2.27 2.30
N ILE A 108 4.32 -2.53 1.07
CA ILE A 108 3.48 -1.60 0.30
C ILE A 108 2.35 -2.38 -0.38
N TYR A 109 1.16 -1.82 -0.32
CA TYR A 109 0.01 -2.30 -1.05
C TYR A 109 -0.58 -1.14 -1.83
N LEU A 110 -0.52 -1.23 -3.16
CA LEU A 110 -1.10 -0.23 -4.05
C LEU A 110 -2.40 -0.78 -4.62
N ALA A 111 -3.49 -0.10 -4.37
CA ALA A 111 -4.82 -0.50 -4.79
C ALA A 111 -5.52 0.66 -5.47
N GLY A 112 -6.46 0.36 -6.36
CA GLY A 112 -7.25 1.39 -6.97
C GLY A 112 -7.86 0.95 -8.29
N GLN A 113 -8.53 1.89 -8.90
CA GLN A 113 -9.15 1.71 -10.21
C GLN A 113 -8.44 2.64 -11.19
N GLY A 114 -7.85 2.07 -12.23
CA GLY A 114 -7.22 2.83 -13.29
C GLY A 114 -8.22 3.67 -14.07
N GLU A 115 -7.71 4.57 -14.89
CA GLU A 115 -8.55 5.45 -15.72
C GLU A 115 -9.47 4.67 -16.65
N ASP A 116 -9.09 3.47 -17.03
CA ASP A 116 -9.89 2.57 -17.89
C ASP A 116 -10.91 1.75 -17.09
N GLY A 117 -11.02 1.96 -15.80
CA GLY A 117 -11.94 1.23 -14.93
C GLY A 117 -11.43 -0.11 -14.43
N THR A 118 -10.22 -0.50 -14.78
CA THR A 118 -9.64 -1.76 -14.29
C THR A 118 -9.14 -1.59 -12.85
N HIS A 119 -9.35 -2.64 -12.04
CA HIS A 119 -8.80 -2.65 -10.69
C HIS A 119 -7.35 -3.07 -10.71
N HIS A 120 -6.52 -2.31 -10.02
CA HIS A 120 -5.11 -2.61 -9.84
C HIS A 120 -4.85 -3.04 -8.40
N GLN A 121 -4.08 -4.10 -8.25
CA GLN A 121 -3.57 -4.51 -6.95
C GLN A 121 -2.12 -4.94 -7.10
N THR A 122 -1.22 -4.19 -6.51
CA THR A 122 0.20 -4.50 -6.50
C THR A 122 0.68 -4.55 -5.07
N LYS A 123 1.28 -5.67 -4.68
CA LYS A 123 1.72 -5.90 -3.31
C LYS A 123 3.22 -6.16 -3.27
N TYR A 124 3.92 -5.38 -2.44
CA TYR A 124 5.33 -5.60 -2.11
C TYR A 124 5.40 -5.79 -0.60
N LEU A 125 5.10 -7.00 -0.13
CA LEU A 125 5.04 -7.27 1.30
C LEU A 125 6.35 -7.85 1.80
N ARG A 126 6.76 -7.42 2.99
CA ARG A 126 7.88 -8.03 3.71
C ARG A 126 7.46 -9.40 4.22
N GLU A 127 8.43 -10.26 4.43
CA GLU A 127 8.18 -11.62 4.89
C GLU A 127 7.38 -11.64 6.20
N GLU A 128 7.69 -10.74 7.13
CA GLU A 128 7.01 -10.66 8.43
C GLU A 128 5.55 -10.16 8.33
N ASP A 129 5.23 -9.40 7.28
CA ASP A 129 3.87 -8.88 7.03
C ASP A 129 3.10 -9.72 6.03
N TYR A 130 3.77 -10.73 5.47
CA TYR A 130 3.26 -11.52 4.37
C TYR A 130 3.11 -12.96 4.80
N LEU A 131 1.88 -13.44 4.78
CA LEU A 131 1.55 -14.81 5.15
C LEU A 131 2.04 -15.20 6.55
N PRO A 132 1.52 -14.57 7.62
CA PRO A 132 1.82 -15.04 8.96
C PRO A 132 1.42 -16.51 9.12
N ILE A 133 2.24 -17.28 9.84
CA ILE A 133 1.94 -18.69 10.10
C ILE A 133 0.57 -18.78 10.79
N GLY A 134 -0.27 -19.69 10.27
CA GLY A 134 -1.63 -19.89 10.76
C GLY A 134 -2.69 -19.05 10.05
N SER A 135 -2.31 -18.06 9.23
CA SER A 135 -3.28 -17.28 8.46
C SER A 135 -3.91 -18.12 7.34
N ILE A 136 -5.13 -17.74 6.97
CA ILE A 136 -5.86 -18.43 5.89
C ILE A 136 -5.79 -17.56 4.64
N ILE A 137 -5.38 -18.18 3.53
CA ILE A 137 -5.36 -17.54 2.21
C ILE A 137 -6.23 -18.31 1.24
N LYS A 138 -6.71 -17.65 0.21
CA LYS A 138 -7.53 -18.27 -0.83
C LYS A 138 -6.72 -18.41 -2.12
N LEU A 139 -6.59 -19.64 -2.61
CA LEU A 139 -5.95 -19.96 -3.88
C LEU A 139 -6.86 -20.88 -4.69
N ASP A 140 -7.08 -20.55 -5.95
CA ASP A 140 -7.91 -21.34 -6.85
C ASP A 140 -9.30 -21.63 -6.26
N GLY A 141 -9.86 -20.68 -5.52
CA GLY A 141 -11.18 -20.79 -4.90
C GLY A 141 -11.23 -21.65 -3.66
N ARG A 142 -10.09 -22.11 -3.15
CA ARG A 142 -10.00 -22.99 -1.97
C ARG A 142 -9.21 -22.31 -0.86
N ASP A 143 -9.52 -22.63 0.38
CA ASP A 143 -8.87 -22.09 1.55
C ASP A 143 -7.67 -22.93 1.96
N PHE A 144 -6.56 -22.25 2.21
CA PHE A 144 -5.32 -22.85 2.69
C PHE A 144 -4.83 -22.12 3.93
N ARG A 145 -4.27 -22.89 4.85
CA ARG A 145 -3.62 -22.31 6.03
C ARG A 145 -2.12 -22.25 5.80
N VAL A 146 -1.51 -21.12 6.12
CA VAL A 146 -0.04 -20.98 6.04
C VAL A 146 0.59 -21.80 7.15
N ASP A 147 1.34 -22.86 6.77
CA ASP A 147 2.02 -23.75 7.69
C ASP A 147 3.46 -23.30 7.93
N HIS A 148 4.17 -22.96 6.87
CA HIS A 148 5.56 -22.58 6.93
C HIS A 148 5.93 -21.71 5.72
N VAL A 149 6.84 -20.74 5.95
CA VAL A 149 7.41 -19.92 4.89
C VAL A 149 8.91 -20.15 4.86
N ASN A 150 9.43 -20.57 3.69
CA ASN A 150 10.85 -20.78 3.49
C ASN A 150 11.42 -19.59 2.68
N PHE A 151 12.05 -18.68 3.35
CA PHE A 151 12.57 -17.45 2.70
C PHE A 151 13.77 -17.73 1.82
N MET A 152 14.56 -18.75 2.15
CA MET A 152 15.74 -19.11 1.36
C MET A 152 15.34 -19.61 -0.02
N PHE A 153 14.34 -20.49 -0.09
CA PHE A 153 13.84 -21.07 -1.35
C PHE A 153 12.67 -20.29 -1.94
N LYS A 154 12.27 -19.18 -1.28
CA LYS A 154 11.16 -18.34 -1.75
C LYS A 154 9.88 -19.16 -1.97
N SER A 155 9.57 -20.03 -1.02
CA SER A 155 8.40 -20.89 -1.08
C SER A 155 7.59 -20.85 0.22
N VAL A 156 6.34 -21.25 0.12
CA VAL A 156 5.42 -21.35 1.25
C VAL A 156 4.75 -22.71 1.25
N SER A 157 4.64 -23.33 2.41
CA SER A 157 3.91 -24.57 2.61
C SER A 157 2.50 -24.24 3.11
N LEU A 158 1.49 -24.72 2.40
CA LEU A 158 0.10 -24.44 2.66
C LEU A 158 -0.65 -25.73 2.96
N GLN A 159 -1.39 -25.74 4.08
CA GLN A 159 -2.27 -26.84 4.42
C GLN A 159 -3.63 -26.63 3.76
N ASP A 160 -4.08 -27.64 2.99
CA ASP A 160 -5.41 -27.60 2.39
C ASP A 160 -6.46 -27.77 3.48
N MET A 161 -7.34 -26.77 3.61
CA MET A 161 -8.38 -26.77 4.66
C MET A 161 -9.59 -27.63 4.30
N ASP A 162 -9.76 -27.98 3.02
CA ASP A 162 -10.93 -28.72 2.53
C ASP A 162 -10.65 -30.18 2.29
N LEU A 163 -9.40 -30.59 2.13
CA LEU A 163 -9.01 -31.95 1.79
C LEU A 163 -8.10 -32.56 2.85
N THR A 164 -8.33 -33.85 3.10
CA THR A 164 -7.45 -34.67 3.92
C THR A 164 -7.21 -36.01 3.22
N ASN A 165 -6.09 -36.67 3.54
CA ASN A 165 -5.79 -38.00 3.07
C ASN A 165 -5.82 -38.94 4.27
N SER A 166 -6.88 -39.75 4.38
CA SER A 166 -7.09 -40.71 5.50
C SER A 166 -6.99 -40.01 6.86
N GLY A 167 -7.56 -38.81 6.97
CA GLY A 167 -7.51 -37.99 8.19
C GLY A 167 -6.22 -37.23 8.40
N GLN A 168 -5.26 -37.32 7.51
CA GLN A 168 -4.00 -36.60 7.58
C GLN A 168 -4.06 -35.33 6.74
N PRO A 169 -3.41 -34.23 7.19
CA PRO A 169 -3.36 -32.98 6.42
C PRO A 169 -2.68 -33.15 5.07
N ILE A 170 -3.17 -32.45 4.07
CA ILE A 170 -2.53 -32.37 2.75
C ILE A 170 -1.88 -31.00 2.63
N PHE A 171 -0.60 -30.98 2.23
CA PHE A 171 0.17 -29.75 2.08
C PHE A 171 0.47 -29.50 0.60
N ARG A 172 0.53 -28.23 0.24
CA ARG A 172 0.88 -27.74 -1.08
C ARG A 172 2.00 -26.71 -0.94
N SER A 173 3.00 -26.79 -1.82
CA SER A 173 4.08 -25.82 -1.87
C SER A 173 3.85 -24.85 -3.02
N GLU A 174 3.97 -23.55 -2.73
CA GLU A 174 3.84 -22.47 -3.71
C GLU A 174 5.03 -21.53 -3.65
N GLY A 175 5.39 -20.94 -4.79
CA GLY A 175 6.43 -19.93 -4.82
C GLY A 175 5.94 -18.59 -4.25
N LEU A 176 6.77 -17.94 -3.42
CA LEU A 176 6.44 -16.62 -2.87
C LEU A 176 6.14 -15.57 -3.95
N PRO A 177 6.92 -15.49 -5.06
CA PRO A 177 6.60 -14.51 -6.11
C PRO A 177 5.20 -14.67 -6.68
N HIS A 178 4.73 -15.89 -6.88
CA HIS A 178 3.38 -16.17 -7.37
C HIS A 178 2.32 -15.62 -6.41
N ILE A 179 2.51 -15.82 -5.11
CA ILE A 179 1.55 -15.38 -4.10
C ILE A 179 1.58 -13.86 -3.93
N ARG A 180 2.76 -13.23 -4.03
CA ARG A 180 2.90 -11.78 -3.94
C ARG A 180 2.17 -11.03 -5.06
N GLU A 181 1.97 -11.66 -6.20
CA GLU A 181 1.28 -11.06 -7.34
C GLU A 181 -0.25 -11.19 -7.26
N LEU A 182 -0.74 -11.95 -6.28
CA LEU A 182 -2.17 -12.09 -6.04
C LEU A 182 -2.74 -10.88 -5.35
#